data_c5db933659af776cd2390ed597713c27
#
_entry.id   c5db933659af776cd2390ed597713c27
#
_cell.length_a   1.000
_cell.length_b   1.000
_cell.length_c   1.000
_cell.angle_alpha   90.00
_cell.angle_beta   90.00
_cell.angle_gamma   90.00
#
_symmetry.space_group_name_H-M   'P 1'
#
loop_
_entity.id
_entity.type
_entity.pdbx_description
1 polymer ?
#
loop_
_entity_poly.entity_id
_entity_poly.type
_entity_poly.pdbx_seq_one_letter_code
_entity_poly.pdbx_strand_id
1 'polypeptide(L)'
;MLPETGRFVHKVLAGLPRSICPPSDVVDIAAQCDNDDAIAFSTEDGMFVVQLRPHGAELELYVLAAVAFRFGAFERQEPAVLEIARDLGAKTVAFWARRRGWGRRLGPE
;
A
#
# COMPACT_ATOMS: atom_id res chain seq x y z
N MET A 1 1.43 -6.37 -13.36
CA MET A 1 0.77 -5.13 -12.85
C MET A 1 1.79 -4.00 -12.91
N LEU A 2 1.46 -2.91 -13.60
CA LEU A 2 2.37 -1.77 -13.75
C LEU A 2 2.16 -0.77 -12.62
N PRO A 3 3.25 -0.13 -12.13
CA PRO A 3 3.12 0.90 -11.11
C PRO A 3 2.36 2.13 -11.63
N GLU A 4 1.59 2.74 -10.75
CA GLU A 4 0.88 3.98 -11.03
C GLU A 4 1.76 5.20 -10.76
N THR A 5 1.45 6.32 -11.42
CA THR A 5 2.17 7.58 -11.21
C THR A 5 1.73 8.26 -9.91
N GLY A 6 2.59 9.15 -9.38
CA GLY A 6 2.21 9.97 -8.23
C GLY A 6 1.00 10.85 -8.50
N ARG A 7 0.83 11.30 -9.74
CA ARG A 7 -0.35 12.08 -10.16
C ARG A 7 -1.64 11.28 -10.00
N PHE A 8 -1.62 10.02 -10.41
CA PHE A 8 -2.77 9.12 -10.23
C PHE A 8 -3.05 8.89 -8.75
N VAL A 9 -2.01 8.63 -7.96
CA VAL A 9 -2.11 8.44 -6.52
C VAL A 9 -2.72 9.66 -5.85
N HIS A 10 -2.24 10.86 -6.20
CA HIS A 10 -2.78 12.11 -5.69
C HIS A 10 -4.28 12.23 -5.96
N LYS A 11 -4.67 11.96 -7.21
CA LYS A 11 -6.07 12.04 -7.62
C LYS A 11 -6.96 11.10 -6.79
N VAL A 12 -6.54 9.87 -6.61
CA VAL A 12 -7.30 8.87 -5.85
C VAL A 12 -7.40 9.26 -4.37
N LEU A 13 -6.27 9.59 -3.75
CA LEU A 13 -6.24 9.92 -2.32
C LEU A 13 -6.97 11.22 -2.01
N ALA A 14 -6.90 12.21 -2.90
CA ALA A 14 -7.61 13.48 -2.72
C ALA A 14 -9.13 13.32 -2.77
N GLY A 15 -9.62 12.23 -3.36
CA GLY A 15 -11.04 11.90 -3.40
C GLY A 15 -11.57 11.34 -2.09
N LEU A 16 -10.68 10.98 -1.15
CA LEU A 16 -11.09 10.45 0.15
C LEU A 16 -11.46 11.58 1.12
N PRO A 17 -12.29 11.29 2.14
CA PRO A 17 -12.53 12.26 3.21
C PRO A 17 -11.23 12.68 3.88
N ARG A 18 -11.11 13.96 4.21
CA ARG A 18 -9.90 14.51 4.85
C ARG A 18 -9.60 13.87 6.20
N SER A 19 -10.60 13.37 6.88
CA SER A 19 -10.42 12.65 8.14
C SER A 19 -9.72 11.31 7.95
N ILE A 20 -9.77 10.73 6.74
CA ILE A 20 -9.13 9.47 6.39
C ILE A 20 -7.76 9.73 5.80
N CYS A 21 -7.66 10.67 4.87
CA CYS A 21 -6.40 11.04 4.24
C CYS A 21 -6.29 12.56 4.17
N PRO A 22 -5.62 13.20 5.15
CA PRO A 22 -5.42 14.65 5.13
C PRO A 22 -4.63 15.10 3.90
N PRO A 23 -4.81 16.35 3.43
CA PRO A 23 -4.11 16.87 2.25
C PRO A 23 -2.59 16.76 2.33
N SER A 24 -2.00 16.89 3.51
CA SER A 24 -0.55 16.74 3.68
C SER A 24 -0.09 15.31 3.39
N ASP A 25 -0.89 14.32 3.77
CA ASP A 25 -0.58 12.91 3.50
C ASP A 25 -0.75 12.60 2.02
N VAL A 26 -1.75 13.18 1.36
CA VAL A 26 -1.95 13.02 -0.08
C VAL A 26 -0.71 13.47 -0.84
N VAL A 27 -0.21 14.65 -0.54
CA VAL A 27 0.98 15.21 -1.19
C VAL A 27 2.22 14.37 -0.89
N ASP A 28 2.40 13.97 0.35
CA ASP A 28 3.56 13.20 0.78
C ASP A 28 3.62 11.82 0.13
N ILE A 29 2.52 11.08 0.15
CA ILE A 29 2.46 9.75 -0.44
C ILE A 29 2.65 9.82 -1.96
N ALA A 30 2.03 10.77 -2.63
CA ALA A 30 2.19 10.96 -4.06
C ALA A 30 3.65 11.28 -4.43
N ALA A 31 4.30 12.13 -3.65
CA ALA A 31 5.71 12.47 -3.86
C ALA A 31 6.62 11.25 -3.68
N GLN A 32 6.36 10.41 -2.71
CA GLN A 32 7.12 9.18 -2.51
C GLN A 32 7.01 8.24 -3.73
N CYS A 33 5.83 8.15 -4.33
CA CYS A 33 5.65 7.36 -5.55
C CYS A 33 6.43 7.95 -6.73
N ASP A 34 6.45 9.26 -6.88
CA ASP A 34 7.21 9.92 -7.95
C ASP A 34 8.72 9.79 -7.76
N ASN A 35 9.18 9.66 -6.53
CA ASN A 35 10.60 9.55 -6.19
C ASN A 35 11.08 8.10 -6.06
N ASP A 36 10.25 7.12 -6.42
CA ASP A 36 10.53 5.69 -6.28
C ASP A 36 10.77 5.24 -4.83
N ASP A 37 10.36 6.04 -3.86
CA ASP A 37 10.40 5.67 -2.44
C ASP A 37 9.21 4.78 -2.05
N ALA A 38 8.19 4.78 -2.87
CA ALA A 38 7.02 3.92 -2.73
C ALA A 38 6.50 3.52 -4.11
N ILE A 39 5.73 2.46 -4.16
CA ILE A 39 5.17 1.96 -5.42
C ILE A 39 3.66 1.82 -5.24
N ALA A 40 2.91 2.38 -6.18
CA ALA A 40 1.46 2.28 -6.19
C ALA A 40 1.00 1.32 -7.29
N PHE A 41 0.04 0.48 -6.96
CA PHE A 41 -0.61 -0.41 -7.90
C PHE A 41 -2.11 -0.21 -7.84
N SER A 42 -2.75 -0.29 -8.98
CA SER A 42 -4.22 -0.24 -9.05
C SER A 42 -4.76 -1.46 -9.78
N THR A 43 -5.95 -1.85 -9.37
CA THR A 43 -6.77 -2.85 -10.03
C THR A 43 -8.16 -2.27 -10.19
N GLU A 44 -9.06 -2.98 -10.83
CA GLU A 44 -10.46 -2.53 -10.87
C GLU A 44 -11.12 -2.53 -9.49
N ASP A 45 -10.53 -3.23 -8.51
CA ASP A 45 -11.03 -3.27 -7.13
C ASP A 45 -10.57 -2.11 -6.27
N GLY A 46 -9.41 -1.53 -6.57
CA GLY A 46 -8.86 -0.46 -5.75
C GLY A 46 -7.42 -0.12 -6.06
N MET A 47 -6.81 0.64 -5.17
CA MET A 47 -5.41 1.04 -5.26
C MET A 47 -4.71 0.75 -3.93
N PHE A 48 -3.46 0.35 -3.99
CA PHE A 48 -2.61 0.27 -2.80
C PHE A 48 -1.22 0.81 -3.09
N VAL A 49 -0.65 1.43 -2.07
CA VAL A 49 0.70 2.02 -2.12
C VAL A 49 1.56 1.30 -1.10
N VAL A 50 2.68 0.78 -1.55
CA VAL A 50 3.57 -0.04 -0.73
C VAL A 50 4.98 0.52 -0.71
N GLN A 51 5.69 0.25 0.37
CA GLN A 51 7.08 0.64 0.56
C GLN A 51 7.83 -0.51 1.22
N LEU A 52 8.98 -0.84 0.67
CA LEU A 52 9.85 -1.87 1.27
C LEU A 52 10.73 -1.20 2.31
N ARG A 53 10.69 -1.68 3.53
CA ARG A 53 11.44 -1.09 4.65
C ARG A 53 12.29 -2.13 5.37
N PRO A 54 13.48 -1.74 5.86
CA PRO A 54 14.23 -2.60 6.78
C PRO A 54 13.46 -2.75 8.10
N HIS A 55 13.46 -3.97 8.63
CA HIS A 55 12.87 -4.27 9.93
C HIS A 55 13.78 -5.26 10.64
N GLY A 56 14.72 -4.75 11.43
CA GLY A 56 15.80 -5.57 12.00
C GLY A 56 16.68 -6.11 10.87
N ALA A 57 16.93 -7.40 10.87
CA ALA A 57 17.70 -8.08 9.82
C ALA A 57 16.84 -8.49 8.62
N GLU A 58 15.54 -8.25 8.67
CA GLU A 58 14.60 -8.66 7.64
C GLU A 58 14.04 -7.44 6.90
N LEU A 59 13.31 -7.71 5.81
CA LEU A 59 12.57 -6.67 5.08
C LEU A 59 11.08 -6.78 5.38
N GLU A 60 10.44 -5.62 5.45
CA GLU A 60 9.01 -5.51 5.67
C GLU A 60 8.39 -4.78 4.49
N LEU A 61 7.28 -5.28 3.98
CA LEU A 61 6.46 -4.52 3.04
C LEU A 61 5.44 -3.73 3.84
N TYR A 62 5.55 -2.42 3.76
CA TYR A 62 4.67 -1.52 4.49
C TYR A 62 3.63 -0.95 3.52
N VAL A 63 2.35 -1.14 3.83
CA VAL A 63 1.25 -0.59 3.04
C VAL A 63 0.94 0.80 3.58
N LEU A 64 1.35 1.82 2.82
CA LEU A 64 1.13 3.22 3.17
C LEU A 64 -0.33 3.63 3.01
N ALA A 65 -0.98 3.09 1.98
CA ALA A 65 -2.37 3.42 1.69
C ALA A 65 -3.03 2.26 0.95
N ALA A 66 -4.29 2.05 1.22
CA ALA A 66 -5.12 1.10 0.48
C ALA A 66 -6.50 1.71 0.32
N VAL A 67 -6.98 1.80 -0.91
CA VAL A 67 -8.26 2.42 -1.25
C VAL A 67 -9.11 1.42 -1.99
N ALA A 68 -10.31 1.17 -1.49
CA ALA A 68 -11.26 0.29 -2.13
C ALA A 68 -12.17 1.09 -3.07
N PHE A 69 -12.27 0.64 -4.32
CA PHE A 69 -13.22 1.20 -5.32
C PHE A 69 -14.52 0.40 -5.31
N ARG A 70 -14.49 -0.81 -4.79
CA ARG A 70 -15.62 -1.73 -4.74
C ARG A 70 -15.70 -2.40 -3.37
N PHE A 71 -16.89 -2.79 -3.00
CA PHE A 71 -17.10 -3.58 -1.77
C PHE A 71 -16.31 -4.89 -1.83
N GLY A 72 -15.67 -5.24 -0.72
CA GLY A 72 -14.88 -6.46 -0.62
C GLY A 72 -13.51 -6.39 -1.30
N ALA A 73 -13.08 -5.19 -1.71
CA ALA A 73 -11.82 -5.01 -2.43
C ALA A 73 -10.60 -5.42 -1.63
N PHE A 74 -10.59 -5.15 -0.32
CA PHE A 74 -9.43 -5.48 0.51
C PHE A 74 -9.18 -6.98 0.55
N GLU A 75 -10.23 -7.77 0.68
CA GLU A 75 -10.13 -9.22 0.70
C GLU A 75 -9.63 -9.78 -0.63
N ARG A 76 -10.07 -9.19 -1.74
CA ARG A 76 -9.63 -9.62 -3.07
C ARG A 76 -8.20 -9.18 -3.39
N GLN A 77 -7.77 -8.05 -2.86
CA GLN A 77 -6.42 -7.51 -3.10
C GLN A 77 -5.36 -8.13 -2.18
N GLU A 78 -5.74 -8.68 -1.04
CA GLU A 78 -4.78 -9.24 -0.09
C GLU A 78 -3.82 -10.25 -0.73
N PRO A 79 -4.29 -11.23 -1.52
CA PRO A 79 -3.36 -12.17 -2.16
C PRO A 79 -2.33 -11.51 -3.05
N ALA A 80 -2.70 -10.46 -3.78
CA ALA A 80 -1.78 -9.73 -4.64
C ALA A 80 -0.71 -9.01 -3.82
N VAL A 81 -1.08 -8.40 -2.71
CA VAL A 81 -0.15 -7.72 -1.80
C VAL A 81 0.84 -8.72 -1.21
N LEU A 82 0.36 -9.87 -0.78
CA LEU A 82 1.21 -10.92 -0.21
C LEU A 82 2.19 -11.47 -1.25
N GLU A 83 1.75 -11.65 -2.49
CA GLU A 83 2.61 -12.10 -3.57
C GLU A 83 3.71 -11.09 -3.88
N ILE A 84 3.38 -9.80 -3.95
CA ILE A 84 4.36 -8.73 -4.14
C ILE A 84 5.39 -8.74 -2.99
N ALA A 85 4.92 -8.90 -1.75
CA ALA A 85 5.81 -8.95 -0.60
C ALA A 85 6.81 -10.11 -0.71
N ARG A 86 6.34 -11.29 -1.09
CA ARG A 86 7.22 -12.45 -1.27
C ARG A 86 8.21 -12.24 -2.39
N ASP A 87 7.78 -11.69 -3.51
CA ASP A 87 8.63 -11.43 -4.66
C ASP A 87 9.74 -10.43 -4.34
N LEU A 88 9.48 -9.49 -3.46
CA LEU A 88 10.45 -8.49 -3.01
C LEU A 88 11.32 -8.97 -1.84
N GLY A 89 11.10 -10.18 -1.35
CA GLY A 89 11.88 -10.73 -0.25
C GLY A 89 11.46 -10.25 1.14
N ALA A 90 10.28 -9.68 1.27
CA ALA A 90 9.77 -9.26 2.56
C ALA A 90 9.35 -10.45 3.42
N LYS A 91 9.60 -10.38 4.73
CA LYS A 91 9.22 -11.41 5.69
C LYS A 91 7.95 -11.07 6.45
N THR A 92 7.54 -9.81 6.41
CA THR A 92 6.32 -9.33 7.05
C THR A 92 5.63 -8.33 6.15
N VAL A 93 4.32 -8.21 6.30
CA VAL A 93 3.53 -7.15 5.71
C VAL A 93 2.89 -6.37 6.86
N ALA A 94 3.10 -5.08 6.89
CA ALA A 94 2.49 -4.20 7.87
C ALA A 94 1.66 -3.13 7.17
N PHE A 95 0.61 -2.70 7.83
CA PHE A 95 -0.27 -1.66 7.33
C PHE A 95 -0.22 -0.48 8.27
N TRP A 96 -0.12 0.72 7.73
CA TRP A 96 -0.43 1.90 8.50
C TRP A 96 -1.94 2.02 8.53
N ALA A 97 -2.55 1.30 9.45
CA ALA A 97 -3.99 1.28 9.53
C ALA A 97 -4.44 1.50 10.94
N ARG A 98 -5.51 2.21 11.05
CA ARG A 98 -6.25 2.36 12.30
C ARG A 98 -6.99 1.07 12.68
N ARG A 99 -6.90 0.03 11.84
CA ARG A 99 -7.53 -1.26 12.08
C ARG A 99 -6.54 -2.19 12.78
N ARG A 100 -6.99 -2.79 13.86
CA ARG A 100 -6.21 -3.81 14.57
C ARG A 100 -6.05 -5.06 13.71
N GLY A 101 -4.92 -5.73 13.88
CA GLY A 101 -4.70 -7.05 13.27
C GLY A 101 -4.23 -7.03 11.83
N TRP A 102 -3.74 -5.90 11.35
CA TRP A 102 -3.31 -5.75 9.98
C TRP A 102 -1.80 -5.90 9.79
N GLY A 103 -1.11 -6.45 10.73
CA GLY A 103 0.26 -6.89 10.53
C GLY A 103 0.26 -8.39 10.33
N ARG A 104 0.86 -8.89 9.26
CA ARG A 104 1.00 -10.33 9.04
C ARG A 104 2.42 -10.69 8.74
N ARG A 105 2.94 -11.64 9.50
CA ARG A 105 4.20 -12.26 9.16
C ARG A 105 3.95 -13.26 8.03
N LEU A 106 4.75 -13.18 6.98
CA LEU A 106 4.71 -14.15 5.90
C LEU A 106 5.44 -15.40 6.38
N GLY A 107 4.69 -16.47 6.57
CA GLY A 107 5.26 -17.72 7.03
C GLY A 107 6.17 -18.36 6.01
N PRO A 108 6.92 -19.39 6.43
CA PRO A 108 7.83 -20.12 5.55
C PRO A 108 7.11 -21.19 4.70
N GLU A 109 5.87 -20.99 4.43
CA GLU A 109 5.10 -21.93 3.60
C GLU A 109 5.51 -21.95 2.13
#